data_a4481d3885f668c10a81209b9de190cf
#
_entry.id   a4481d3885f668c10a81209b9de190cf
#
_cell.length_a   1.000
_cell.length_b   1.000
_cell.length_c   1.000
_cell.angle_alpha   90.00
_cell.angle_beta   90.00
_cell.angle_gamma   90.00
#
_symmetry.space_group_name_H-M   'P 1'
#
loop_
_entity.id
_entity.type
_entity.pdbx_description
1 polymer ?
#
loop_
_entity_poly.entity_id
_entity_poly.type
_entity_poly.pdbx_seq_one_letter_code
_entity_poly.pdbx_strand_id
1 'polypeptide(L)'
;MKRRRNKKQGWRWLIAFVILFALASGIPGKASSTTTTSSPSAQTLVAKVNSLVENLSYRSRSSSTSGSSTMVTPSKQKAEAVLTANVKQQLGSSITWNGDGAFIINNNKAKLNAKINNAPYAVDRLDSQGRAWQGDAWLNKTTRQYKNRSETGNGATSWRPVGFMQLTNLKNGPTHAYDRGHLLGYALVGGLSGFNASESNPKNIATQTAWANEARSTDSTGQNYYEGLVRKALDRGKQVRYRVTDIYDGNNLVPSGAHIEAKSKDGSLQFNVFVPNVQNNITINYATGKATATN
;
A
#
# COMPACT_ATOMS: atom_id res chain seq x y z
N MET A 1 -33.14 -20.41 -36.18
CA MET A 1 -32.28 -19.90 -35.09
C MET A 1 -30.83 -19.80 -35.55
N LYS A 2 -30.32 -18.58 -35.86
CA LYS A 2 -28.93 -18.34 -36.37
C LYS A 2 -28.01 -17.99 -35.20
N ARG A 3 -26.97 -18.80 -34.94
CA ARG A 3 -25.91 -18.52 -33.95
C ARG A 3 -25.01 -17.37 -34.43
N ARG A 4 -24.93 -16.27 -33.65
CA ARG A 4 -23.96 -15.21 -33.83
C ARG A 4 -22.60 -15.68 -33.30
N ARG A 5 -21.60 -15.77 -34.16
CA ARG A 5 -20.19 -16.02 -33.81
C ARG A 5 -19.54 -14.73 -33.28
N ASN A 6 -18.87 -14.85 -32.12
CA ASN A 6 -18.18 -13.78 -31.41
C ASN A 6 -16.87 -13.40 -32.13
N LYS A 7 -16.78 -12.17 -32.67
CA LYS A 7 -15.62 -11.63 -33.42
C LYS A 7 -14.44 -11.14 -32.56
N LYS A 8 -14.34 -11.50 -31.26
CA LYS A 8 -13.32 -10.96 -30.35
C LYS A 8 -12.03 -11.79 -30.22
N GLN A 9 -11.90 -12.91 -30.92
CA GLN A 9 -10.74 -13.82 -30.79
C GLN A 9 -9.63 -13.58 -31.82
N GLY A 10 -9.88 -12.83 -32.90
CA GLY A 10 -8.92 -12.62 -33.99
C GLY A 10 -7.83 -11.59 -33.71
N TRP A 11 -8.03 -10.65 -32.80
CA TRP A 11 -7.08 -9.54 -32.59
C TRP A 11 -5.89 -9.88 -31.68
N ARG A 12 -6.01 -10.90 -30.86
CA ARG A 12 -4.92 -11.30 -29.95
C ARG A 12 -3.74 -11.97 -30.64
N TRP A 13 -3.93 -12.52 -31.84
CA TRP A 13 -2.90 -13.21 -32.63
C TRP A 13 -2.10 -12.27 -33.54
N LEU A 14 -2.65 -11.12 -33.94
CA LEU A 14 -1.97 -10.14 -34.77
C LEU A 14 -0.86 -9.38 -34.08
N ILE A 15 -0.97 -9.18 -32.75
CA ILE A 15 0.06 -8.48 -31.95
C ILE A 15 1.28 -9.39 -31.68
N ALA A 16 1.08 -10.69 -31.58
CA ALA A 16 2.19 -11.64 -31.40
C ALA A 16 3.06 -11.80 -32.66
N PHE A 17 2.50 -11.61 -33.87
CA PHE A 17 3.23 -11.77 -35.13
C PHE A 17 4.14 -10.57 -35.49
N VAL A 18 3.80 -9.36 -35.06
CA VAL A 18 4.60 -8.15 -35.33
C VAL A 18 5.89 -8.11 -34.51
N ILE A 19 5.94 -8.77 -33.34
CA ILE A 19 7.13 -8.79 -32.47
C ILE A 19 8.17 -9.82 -32.94
N LEU A 20 7.78 -10.87 -33.68
CA LEU A 20 8.71 -11.90 -34.17
C LEU A 20 9.46 -11.50 -35.48
N PHE A 21 8.97 -10.50 -36.24
CA PHE A 21 9.58 -10.09 -37.51
C PHE A 21 10.71 -9.05 -37.36
N ALA A 22 10.87 -8.42 -36.19
CA ALA A 22 11.93 -7.44 -35.91
C ALA A 22 13.28 -8.03 -35.53
N LEU A 23 13.39 -9.38 -35.40
CA LEU A 23 14.63 -10.05 -34.94
C LEU A 23 15.37 -10.80 -36.06
N ALA A 24 14.95 -10.75 -37.33
CA ALA A 24 15.50 -11.57 -38.42
C ALA A 24 16.16 -10.81 -39.57
N SER A 25 16.42 -9.49 -39.46
CA SER A 25 17.15 -8.75 -40.51
C SER A 25 18.49 -8.24 -40.02
N GLY A 26 19.47 -9.13 -40.01
CA GLY A 26 20.89 -8.80 -39.88
C GLY A 26 21.45 -8.34 -41.20
N ILE A 27 21.98 -7.12 -41.29
CA ILE A 27 22.81 -6.62 -42.41
C ILE A 27 24.21 -6.35 -41.87
N PRO A 28 25.27 -6.91 -42.45
CA PRO A 28 26.65 -6.63 -42.01
C PRO A 28 27.19 -5.38 -42.69
N GLY A 29 27.66 -4.42 -41.92
CA GLY A 29 28.31 -3.21 -42.44
C GLY A 29 29.36 -2.63 -41.48
N LYS A 30 30.62 -2.85 -41.86
CA LYS A 30 31.89 -2.15 -41.52
C LYS A 30 32.05 -1.34 -40.25
N ALA A 31 33.12 -1.72 -39.54
CA ALA A 31 33.69 -1.06 -38.37
C ALA A 31 34.15 0.41 -38.64
N SER A 32 33.85 1.29 -37.71
CA SER A 32 34.71 2.42 -37.31
C SER A 32 34.47 2.76 -35.84
N SER A 33 35.56 3.13 -35.20
CA SER A 33 35.82 3.25 -33.78
C SER A 33 35.00 4.29 -33.00
N THR A 34 34.90 4.02 -31.67
CA THR A 34 34.79 4.92 -30.52
C THR A 34 33.41 5.34 -30.04
N THR A 35 33.17 4.93 -28.89
CA THR A 35 32.50 5.40 -27.68
C THR A 35 31.57 4.33 -27.11
N THR A 36 32.00 3.75 -25.99
CA THR A 36 31.25 2.78 -25.17
C THR A 36 30.09 3.48 -24.44
N THR A 37 28.90 3.40 -25.01
CA THR A 37 27.65 3.51 -24.25
C THR A 37 27.11 2.09 -24.09
N SER A 38 27.13 1.57 -22.87
CA SER A 38 26.62 0.24 -22.54
C SER A 38 25.11 0.19 -22.81
N SER A 39 24.71 -0.57 -23.81
CA SER A 39 23.32 -0.90 -24.08
C SER A 39 22.75 -1.74 -22.92
N PRO A 40 21.55 -1.46 -22.41
CA PRO A 40 20.95 -2.27 -21.37
C PRO A 40 20.74 -3.69 -21.86
N SER A 41 21.06 -4.68 -21.01
CA SER A 41 20.94 -6.11 -21.36
C SER A 41 19.50 -6.47 -21.74
N ALA A 42 19.31 -7.48 -22.60
CA ALA A 42 18.00 -7.96 -23.01
C ALA A 42 17.07 -8.26 -21.82
N GLN A 43 17.62 -8.68 -20.69
CA GLN A 43 16.90 -8.90 -19.43
C GLN A 43 16.34 -7.59 -18.84
N THR A 44 17.07 -6.47 -18.94
CA THR A 44 16.62 -5.15 -18.50
C THR A 44 15.50 -4.61 -19.37
N LEU A 45 15.54 -4.86 -20.68
CA LEU A 45 14.47 -4.49 -21.61
C LEU A 45 13.20 -5.32 -21.39
N VAL A 46 13.32 -6.62 -21.17
CA VAL A 46 12.19 -7.51 -20.86
C VAL A 46 11.53 -7.12 -19.54
N ALA A 47 12.31 -6.76 -18.51
CA ALA A 47 11.78 -6.29 -17.24
C ALA A 47 11.01 -4.96 -17.39
N LYS A 48 11.52 -4.01 -18.19
CA LYS A 48 10.82 -2.73 -18.49
C LYS A 48 9.54 -2.95 -19.29
N VAL A 49 9.56 -3.83 -20.30
CA VAL A 49 8.36 -4.15 -21.10
C VAL A 49 7.31 -4.84 -20.24
N ASN A 50 7.68 -5.78 -19.39
CA ASN A 50 6.75 -6.45 -18.48
C ASN A 50 6.13 -5.48 -17.46
N SER A 51 6.90 -4.52 -16.93
CA SER A 51 6.37 -3.48 -16.02
C SER A 51 5.40 -2.53 -16.73
N LEU A 52 5.62 -2.21 -18.00
CA LEU A 52 4.72 -1.40 -18.82
C LEU A 52 3.42 -2.13 -19.17
N VAL A 53 3.49 -3.41 -19.52
CA VAL A 53 2.32 -4.24 -19.82
C VAL A 53 1.47 -4.49 -18.56
N GLU A 54 2.10 -4.70 -17.39
CA GLU A 54 1.40 -4.82 -16.11
C GLU A 54 0.69 -3.51 -15.71
N ASN A 55 1.30 -2.34 -15.93
CA ASN A 55 0.68 -1.04 -15.70
C ASN A 55 -0.50 -0.76 -16.63
N LEU A 56 -0.44 -1.20 -17.89
CA LEU A 56 -1.55 -1.06 -18.85
C LEU A 56 -2.72 -2.00 -18.52
N SER A 57 -2.46 -3.23 -18.09
CA SER A 57 -3.52 -4.17 -17.68
C SER A 57 -4.22 -3.78 -16.38
N TYR A 58 -3.51 -3.10 -15.47
CA TYR A 58 -4.09 -2.56 -14.24
C TYR A 58 -4.99 -1.35 -14.51
N ARG A 59 -4.60 -0.44 -15.42
CA ARG A 59 -5.45 0.69 -15.85
C ARG A 59 -6.77 0.26 -16.51
N SER A 60 -6.78 -0.89 -17.19
CA SER A 60 -7.97 -1.38 -17.92
C SER A 60 -9.05 -2.01 -17.02
N ARG A 61 -8.77 -2.29 -15.73
CA ARG A 61 -9.72 -2.92 -14.79
C ARG A 61 -10.31 -1.97 -13.74
N SER A 62 -9.90 -0.71 -13.70
CA SER A 62 -10.37 0.27 -12.72
C SER A 62 -11.27 1.38 -13.29
N SER A 63 -11.92 1.15 -14.43
CA SER A 63 -12.96 2.08 -14.92
C SER A 63 -14.35 1.65 -14.42
N SER A 64 -14.61 1.83 -13.14
CA SER A 64 -15.96 2.03 -12.61
C SER A 64 -16.02 3.44 -12.05
N THR A 65 -16.84 4.22 -12.69
CA THR A 65 -17.16 5.62 -12.49
C THR A 65 -17.64 5.89 -11.06
N SER A 66 -16.81 6.53 -10.24
CA SER A 66 -17.27 7.40 -9.16
C SER A 66 -16.20 8.47 -8.97
N GLY A 67 -16.62 9.74 -8.80
CA GLY A 67 -15.77 10.93 -8.84
C GLY A 67 -14.42 10.71 -8.14
N SER A 68 -13.35 10.74 -8.92
CA SER A 68 -11.98 10.63 -8.43
C SER A 68 -11.65 11.90 -7.63
N SER A 69 -11.90 11.87 -6.32
CA SER A 69 -11.18 12.76 -5.42
C SER A 69 -9.71 12.40 -5.58
N THR A 70 -8.95 13.29 -6.20
CA THR A 70 -7.51 13.07 -6.38
C THR A 70 -6.86 12.98 -5.01
N MET A 71 -6.29 11.81 -4.68
CA MET A 71 -5.51 11.57 -3.46
C MET A 71 -4.16 12.31 -3.59
N VAL A 72 -4.23 13.66 -3.58
CA VAL A 72 -3.06 14.52 -3.71
C VAL A 72 -2.13 14.30 -2.53
N THR A 73 -0.87 14.00 -2.83
CA THR A 73 0.18 13.79 -1.83
C THR A 73 0.32 15.02 -0.91
N PRO A 74 0.30 14.85 0.41
CA PRO A 74 0.61 15.92 1.33
C PRO A 74 2.00 16.49 1.12
N SER A 75 2.17 17.78 1.32
CA SER A 75 3.49 18.40 1.27
C SER A 75 4.42 17.80 2.34
N LYS A 76 5.72 17.82 2.08
CA LYS A 76 6.74 17.40 3.05
C LYS A 76 6.55 18.13 4.39
N GLN A 77 6.33 19.45 4.36
CA GLN A 77 6.10 20.25 5.56
C GLN A 77 4.91 19.74 6.38
N LYS A 78 3.78 19.43 5.73
CA LYS A 78 2.60 18.90 6.41
C LYS A 78 2.87 17.51 7.00
N ALA A 79 3.59 16.67 6.27
CA ALA A 79 3.99 15.33 6.73
C ALA A 79 4.98 15.41 7.91
N GLU A 80 5.93 16.33 7.87
CA GLU A 80 6.92 16.55 8.95
C GLU A 80 6.30 17.09 10.24
N ALA A 81 5.15 17.73 10.18
CA ALA A 81 4.48 18.29 11.36
C ALA A 81 4.11 17.23 12.42
N VAL A 82 3.95 15.97 12.03
CA VAL A 82 3.70 14.85 12.97
C VAL A 82 4.97 14.20 13.52
N LEU A 83 6.15 14.56 13.01
CA LEU A 83 7.44 14.03 13.46
C LEU A 83 7.97 14.80 14.68
N THR A 84 7.24 14.75 15.79
CA THR A 84 7.71 15.31 17.08
C THR A 84 8.97 14.60 17.56
N ALA A 85 9.61 15.11 18.60
CA ALA A 85 10.77 14.45 19.23
C ALA A 85 10.43 13.02 19.70
N ASN A 86 9.25 12.84 20.32
CA ASN A 86 8.78 11.55 20.78
C ASN A 86 8.51 10.56 19.62
N VAL A 87 7.87 11.02 18.53
CA VAL A 87 7.63 10.21 17.34
C VAL A 87 8.95 9.80 16.69
N LYS A 88 9.91 10.73 16.53
CA LYS A 88 11.25 10.43 16.02
C LYS A 88 11.99 9.42 16.88
N GLN A 89 11.90 9.52 18.20
CA GLN A 89 12.51 8.56 19.12
C GLN A 89 11.98 7.13 18.89
N GLN A 90 10.68 6.96 18.65
CA GLN A 90 10.06 5.67 18.37
C GLN A 90 10.47 5.10 17.01
N LEU A 91 10.64 5.95 16.00
CA LEU A 91 11.02 5.56 14.62
C LEU A 91 12.52 5.29 14.47
N GLY A 92 13.35 5.94 15.28
CA GLY A 92 14.81 5.87 15.20
C GLY A 92 15.44 7.03 14.42
N SER A 93 16.77 6.99 14.23
CA SER A 93 17.56 8.11 13.76
C SER A 93 17.55 8.33 12.24
N SER A 94 17.28 7.29 11.44
CA SER A 94 17.30 7.38 9.97
C SER A 94 15.89 7.54 9.45
N ILE A 95 15.47 8.79 9.18
CA ILE A 95 14.15 9.16 8.68
C ILE A 95 14.35 10.06 7.46
N THR A 96 13.96 9.61 6.27
CA THR A 96 14.15 10.32 5.01
C THR A 96 12.83 10.41 4.24
N TRP A 97 12.45 11.60 3.79
CA TRP A 97 11.27 11.80 2.94
C TRP A 97 11.44 11.12 1.58
N ASN A 98 10.45 10.35 1.14
CA ASN A 98 10.50 9.63 -0.14
C ASN A 98 10.07 10.46 -1.37
N GLY A 99 9.51 11.65 -1.15
CA GLY A 99 8.96 12.50 -2.22
C GLY A 99 7.44 12.31 -2.43
N ASP A 100 6.89 11.16 -2.07
CA ASP A 100 5.57 10.68 -2.49
C ASP A 100 4.60 10.40 -1.33
N GLY A 101 4.84 10.98 -0.16
CA GLY A 101 3.90 10.94 0.97
C GLY A 101 4.35 10.13 2.19
N ALA A 102 5.44 9.40 2.12
CA ALA A 102 5.96 8.62 3.24
C ALA A 102 7.41 8.98 3.61
N PHE A 103 7.83 8.54 4.79
CA PHE A 103 9.23 8.59 5.20
C PHE A 103 9.84 7.19 5.15
N ILE A 104 11.02 7.08 4.56
CA ILE A 104 11.86 5.89 4.59
C ILE A 104 12.54 5.82 5.96
N ILE A 105 12.41 4.70 6.64
CA ILE A 105 12.98 4.45 7.96
C ILE A 105 14.15 3.46 7.84
N ASN A 106 15.23 3.70 8.59
CA ASN A 106 16.38 2.80 8.67
C ASN A 106 16.92 2.40 7.29
N ASN A 107 17.06 3.36 6.37
CA ASN A 107 17.50 3.14 4.99
C ASN A 107 16.69 2.03 4.28
N ASN A 108 15.39 1.99 4.51
CA ASN A 108 14.43 1.00 3.97
C ASN A 108 14.67 -0.44 4.43
N LYS A 109 15.43 -0.66 5.50
CA LYS A 109 15.77 -1.99 6.04
C LYS A 109 14.80 -2.36 7.17
N ALA A 110 13.90 -3.31 6.91
CA ALA A 110 13.00 -3.85 7.92
C ALA A 110 13.79 -4.65 8.98
N LYS A 111 13.41 -4.44 10.25
CA LYS A 111 13.98 -5.17 11.40
C LYS A 111 13.22 -6.47 11.69
N LEU A 112 12.70 -7.14 10.63
CA LEU A 112 11.91 -8.36 10.73
C LEU A 112 12.74 -9.60 10.38
N ASN A 113 12.63 -10.64 11.21
CA ASN A 113 13.12 -11.96 10.83
C ASN A 113 12.11 -12.64 9.90
N ALA A 114 12.45 -12.77 8.61
CA ALA A 114 11.65 -13.46 7.61
C ALA A 114 12.16 -14.89 7.32
N LYS A 115 13.23 -15.34 7.98
CA LYS A 115 13.76 -16.71 7.88
C LYS A 115 13.13 -17.63 8.93
N ILE A 116 11.81 -17.74 8.90
CA ILE A 116 11.02 -18.59 9.81
C ILE A 116 10.27 -19.65 9.02
N ASN A 117 9.96 -20.77 9.67
CA ASN A 117 9.24 -21.91 9.09
C ASN A 117 7.90 -22.17 9.78
N ASN A 118 7.27 -21.13 10.28
CA ASN A 118 5.97 -21.21 10.93
C ASN A 118 4.83 -21.33 9.91
N ALA A 119 3.72 -21.89 10.35
CA ALA A 119 2.44 -21.72 9.67
C ALA A 119 2.09 -20.22 9.60
N PRO A 120 1.33 -19.77 8.58
CA PRO A 120 0.87 -18.39 8.50
C PRO A 120 0.07 -17.99 9.74
N TYR A 121 0.28 -16.75 10.20
CA TYR A 121 -0.41 -16.18 11.36
C TYR A 121 -0.57 -14.67 11.24
N ALA A 122 -1.50 -14.14 12.00
CA ALA A 122 -1.63 -12.72 12.29
C ALA A 122 -1.99 -12.54 13.78
N VAL A 123 -1.41 -11.54 14.40
CA VAL A 123 -1.70 -11.12 15.77
C VAL A 123 -1.79 -9.60 15.83
N ASP A 124 -2.70 -9.10 16.63
CA ASP A 124 -2.90 -7.67 16.88
C ASP A 124 -2.89 -7.38 18.39
N ARG A 125 -2.48 -6.18 18.76
CA ARG A 125 -2.29 -5.78 20.14
C ARG A 125 -2.74 -4.35 20.39
N LEU A 126 -3.27 -4.12 21.57
CA LEU A 126 -3.45 -2.79 22.13
C LEU A 126 -2.15 -2.34 22.82
N ASP A 127 -1.98 -1.02 22.91
CA ASP A 127 -1.01 -0.44 23.85
C ASP A 127 -1.52 -0.41 25.29
N SER A 128 -0.72 0.13 26.21
CA SER A 128 -1.09 0.26 27.62
C SER A 128 -2.27 1.20 27.88
N GLN A 129 -2.67 2.01 26.88
CA GLN A 129 -3.80 2.93 26.94
C GLN A 129 -5.04 2.37 26.24
N GLY A 130 -5.00 1.12 25.76
CA GLY A 130 -6.13 0.47 25.10
C GLY A 130 -6.35 0.91 23.65
N ARG A 131 -5.36 1.57 23.00
CA ARG A 131 -5.41 1.96 21.59
C ARG A 131 -4.85 0.84 20.70
N ALA A 132 -5.36 0.70 19.47
CA ALA A 132 -4.76 -0.19 18.48
C ALA A 132 -3.30 0.21 18.28
N TRP A 133 -2.37 -0.74 18.48
CA TRP A 133 -0.95 -0.41 18.51
C TRP A 133 -0.14 -1.15 17.46
N GLN A 134 -0.20 -2.49 17.46
CA GLN A 134 0.65 -3.26 16.57
C GLN A 134 -0.06 -4.48 16.00
N GLY A 135 0.01 -4.61 14.68
CA GLY A 135 -0.29 -5.83 13.95
C GLY A 135 1.00 -6.48 13.44
N ASP A 136 1.17 -7.78 13.69
CA ASP A 136 2.34 -8.57 13.26
C ASP A 136 1.89 -9.86 12.59
N ALA A 137 2.40 -10.16 11.39
CA ALA A 137 1.93 -11.29 10.61
C ALA A 137 3.05 -12.01 9.86
N TRP A 138 2.86 -13.32 9.66
CA TRP A 138 3.54 -14.15 8.69
C TRP A 138 2.56 -14.58 7.62
N LEU A 139 2.72 -14.08 6.42
CA LEU A 139 1.74 -14.13 5.35
C LEU A 139 2.22 -15.00 4.20
N ASN A 140 1.27 -15.64 3.54
CA ASN A 140 1.45 -16.30 2.25
C ASN A 140 0.17 -16.15 1.40
N LYS A 141 0.09 -16.84 0.25
CA LYS A 141 -1.06 -16.75 -0.64
C LYS A 141 -2.37 -17.20 0.02
N THR A 142 -2.33 -18.15 0.97
CA THR A 142 -3.55 -18.68 1.65
C THR A 142 -4.14 -17.70 2.66
N THR A 143 -3.37 -16.70 3.13
CA THR A 143 -3.87 -15.66 4.04
C THR A 143 -4.67 -14.57 3.33
N ARG A 144 -4.57 -14.51 1.99
CA ARG A 144 -5.26 -13.51 1.17
C ARG A 144 -6.76 -13.70 1.19
N GLN A 145 -7.50 -12.58 1.25
CA GLN A 145 -8.94 -12.55 1.02
C GLN A 145 -9.24 -11.79 -0.28
N TYR A 146 -9.97 -12.42 -1.17
CA TYR A 146 -10.35 -11.89 -2.50
C TYR A 146 -11.82 -11.51 -2.59
N LYS A 147 -12.65 -11.97 -1.64
CA LYS A 147 -14.07 -11.62 -1.55
C LYS A 147 -14.23 -10.25 -0.88
N ASN A 148 -15.31 -9.57 -1.19
CA ASN A 148 -15.67 -8.33 -0.51
C ASN A 148 -16.06 -8.60 0.96
N ARG A 149 -15.94 -7.58 1.82
CA ARG A 149 -16.28 -7.68 3.24
C ARG A 149 -17.74 -8.10 3.47
N SER A 150 -18.68 -7.58 2.66
CA SER A 150 -20.10 -7.93 2.72
C SER A 150 -20.36 -9.41 2.47
N GLU A 151 -19.54 -10.06 1.63
CA GLU A 151 -19.67 -11.50 1.31
C GLU A 151 -19.11 -12.42 2.40
N THR A 152 -18.38 -11.86 3.38
CA THR A 152 -17.70 -12.62 4.43
C THR A 152 -18.19 -12.25 5.84
N GLY A 153 -19.27 -11.48 5.96
CA GLY A 153 -19.78 -11.05 7.26
C GLY A 153 -18.94 -9.95 7.94
N ASN A 154 -17.92 -9.42 7.26
CA ASN A 154 -17.03 -8.36 7.76
C ASN A 154 -17.44 -6.96 7.21
N GLY A 155 -18.72 -6.78 6.87
CA GLY A 155 -19.27 -5.55 6.28
C GLY A 155 -19.39 -4.39 7.26
N ALA A 156 -20.29 -3.46 6.94
CA ALA A 156 -20.45 -2.20 7.66
C ALA A 156 -20.65 -2.39 9.18
N THR A 157 -20.07 -1.50 9.96
CA THR A 157 -20.21 -1.42 11.41
C THR A 157 -20.45 0.01 11.87
N SER A 158 -21.20 0.20 12.94
CA SER A 158 -21.33 1.47 13.64
C SER A 158 -20.21 1.72 14.65
N TRP A 159 -19.42 0.72 14.96
CA TRP A 159 -18.30 0.86 15.89
C TRP A 159 -17.24 1.85 15.38
N ARG A 160 -16.63 2.61 16.29
CA ARG A 160 -15.65 3.65 15.97
C ARG A 160 -14.42 3.49 16.84
N PRO A 161 -13.19 3.58 16.27
CA PRO A 161 -11.97 3.62 17.08
C PRO A 161 -11.86 4.90 17.89
N VAL A 162 -10.97 4.92 18.87
CA VAL A 162 -10.69 6.13 19.68
C VAL A 162 -10.27 7.30 18.78
N GLY A 163 -10.76 8.50 19.11
CA GLY A 163 -10.46 9.71 18.33
C GLY A 163 -11.17 9.81 16.97
N PHE A 164 -12.13 8.93 16.66
CA PHE A 164 -12.83 8.94 15.37
C PHE A 164 -13.96 10.00 15.34
N MET A 165 -13.59 11.24 15.12
CA MET A 165 -14.50 12.38 14.98
C MET A 165 -14.67 12.73 13.50
N GLN A 166 -15.52 11.97 12.80
CA GLN A 166 -15.69 12.09 11.35
C GLN A 166 -16.16 13.47 10.92
N LEU A 167 -15.53 13.99 9.87
CA LEU A 167 -15.93 15.19 9.13
C LEU A 167 -16.11 14.79 7.65
N THR A 168 -17.25 15.13 7.07
CA THR A 168 -17.64 14.76 5.71
C THR A 168 -17.89 15.99 4.85
N ASN A 169 -18.18 15.78 3.56
CA ASN A 169 -18.40 16.83 2.56
C ASN A 169 -17.20 17.76 2.35
N LEU A 170 -16.01 17.24 2.57
CA LEU A 170 -14.76 17.93 2.32
C LEU A 170 -14.56 18.16 0.81
N LYS A 171 -13.88 19.26 0.47
CA LYS A 171 -13.51 19.62 -0.91
C LYS A 171 -11.98 19.58 -1.07
N ASN A 172 -11.50 19.64 -2.30
CA ASN A 172 -10.07 19.74 -2.64
C ASN A 172 -9.22 18.55 -2.10
N GLY A 173 -9.80 17.35 -2.10
CA GLY A 173 -9.13 16.13 -1.63
C GLY A 173 -10.15 15.02 -1.33
N PRO A 174 -9.81 14.09 -0.43
CA PRO A 174 -10.78 13.12 0.07
C PRO A 174 -12.03 13.80 0.64
N THR A 175 -13.19 13.23 0.39
CA THR A 175 -14.50 13.83 0.79
C THR A 175 -14.82 13.67 2.28
N HIS A 176 -14.01 12.93 3.00
CA HIS A 176 -14.13 12.68 4.44
C HIS A 176 -12.76 12.68 5.12
N ALA A 177 -12.77 12.88 6.43
CA ALA A 177 -11.52 13.02 7.21
C ALA A 177 -10.90 11.67 7.53
N TYR A 178 -11.69 10.71 8.01
CA TYR A 178 -11.18 9.49 8.62
C TYR A 178 -11.79 8.22 8.06
N ASP A 179 -10.97 7.20 8.00
CA ASP A 179 -11.34 5.80 7.83
C ASP A 179 -11.09 5.00 9.11
N ARG A 180 -11.73 3.84 9.18
CA ARG A 180 -11.34 2.77 10.10
C ARG A 180 -10.10 2.10 9.53
N GLY A 181 -8.93 2.69 9.79
CA GLY A 181 -7.65 2.21 9.29
C GLY A 181 -7.26 0.88 9.92
N HIS A 182 -6.94 -0.11 9.09
CA HIS A 182 -6.45 -1.41 9.57
C HIS A 182 -4.95 -1.37 9.81
N LEU A 183 -4.49 -1.95 10.91
CA LEU A 183 -3.09 -2.32 11.06
C LEU A 183 -2.76 -3.43 10.07
N LEU A 184 -3.50 -4.53 10.10
CA LEU A 184 -3.39 -5.62 9.13
C LEU A 184 -4.62 -5.61 8.22
N GLY A 185 -4.42 -5.23 6.96
CA GLY A 185 -5.49 -5.07 5.98
C GLY A 185 -6.25 -6.35 5.68
N TYR A 186 -7.58 -6.27 5.61
CA TYR A 186 -8.48 -7.39 5.31
C TYR A 186 -8.03 -8.23 4.10
N ALA A 187 -7.59 -7.58 3.03
CA ALA A 187 -7.12 -8.28 1.84
C ALA A 187 -5.83 -9.10 2.07
N LEU A 188 -5.10 -8.88 3.16
CA LEU A 188 -3.87 -9.60 3.51
C LEU A 188 -4.13 -10.77 4.46
N VAL A 189 -5.04 -10.60 5.42
CA VAL A 189 -5.23 -11.52 6.55
C VAL A 189 -6.62 -12.13 6.64
N GLY A 190 -7.60 -11.68 5.86
CA GLY A 190 -8.98 -12.14 5.93
C GLY A 190 -9.21 -13.59 5.48
N GLY A 191 -8.20 -14.26 4.95
CA GLY A 191 -8.19 -15.71 4.70
C GLY A 191 -7.70 -16.55 5.87
N LEU A 192 -7.20 -15.92 6.96
CA LEU A 192 -6.75 -16.62 8.15
C LEU A 192 -7.93 -17.00 9.04
N SER A 193 -8.05 -18.27 9.33
CA SER A 193 -8.94 -18.76 10.39
C SER A 193 -8.45 -18.27 11.76
N GLY A 194 -9.36 -17.74 12.58
CA GLY A 194 -9.07 -17.28 13.93
C GLY A 194 -8.54 -15.86 14.07
N PHE A 195 -8.27 -15.12 12.96
CA PHE A 195 -7.99 -13.70 13.02
C PHE A 195 -9.23 -12.85 12.71
N ASN A 196 -9.56 -11.92 13.59
CA ASN A 196 -10.67 -11.00 13.38
C ASN A 196 -10.25 -9.81 12.51
N ALA A 197 -10.53 -9.90 11.20
CA ALA A 197 -10.23 -8.85 10.23
C ALA A 197 -11.39 -7.84 10.02
N SER A 198 -12.39 -7.81 10.92
CA SER A 198 -13.54 -6.91 10.82
C SER A 198 -13.16 -5.45 11.13
N GLU A 199 -13.97 -4.52 10.65
CA GLU A 199 -13.82 -3.08 10.94
C GLU A 199 -14.23 -2.69 12.37
N SER A 200 -14.69 -3.65 13.18
CA SER A 200 -15.02 -3.48 14.59
C SER A 200 -14.01 -4.10 15.55
N ASN A 201 -12.88 -4.62 15.04
CA ASN A 201 -11.82 -5.17 15.89
C ASN A 201 -10.98 -4.04 16.54
N PRO A 202 -11.12 -3.76 17.86
CA PRO A 202 -10.44 -2.65 18.51
C PRO A 202 -8.92 -2.79 18.55
N LYS A 203 -8.39 -4.00 18.34
CA LYS A 203 -6.94 -4.27 18.33
C LYS A 203 -6.31 -4.02 16.95
N ASN A 204 -7.13 -4.05 15.88
CA ASN A 204 -6.67 -3.94 14.50
C ASN A 204 -7.09 -2.65 13.80
N ILE A 205 -7.95 -1.85 14.42
CA ILE A 205 -8.54 -0.65 13.80
C ILE A 205 -8.17 0.60 14.59
N ALA A 206 -7.57 1.57 13.90
CA ALA A 206 -7.25 2.90 14.41
C ALA A 206 -7.95 4.01 13.60
N THR A 207 -7.96 5.22 14.12
CA THR A 207 -8.40 6.42 13.39
C THR A 207 -7.32 6.85 12.42
N GLN A 208 -7.55 6.66 11.14
CA GLN A 208 -6.61 7.00 10.08
C GLN A 208 -7.26 7.98 9.10
N THR A 209 -6.51 8.96 8.57
CA THR A 209 -7.04 9.84 7.54
C THR A 209 -7.34 9.07 6.26
N ALA A 210 -8.33 9.51 5.50
CA ALA A 210 -8.67 8.87 4.23
C ALA A 210 -7.46 8.84 3.28
N TRP A 211 -6.66 9.92 3.22
CA TRP A 211 -5.44 9.91 2.42
C TRP A 211 -4.44 8.85 2.90
N ALA A 212 -4.11 8.82 4.19
CA ALA A 212 -3.11 7.89 4.71
C ALA A 212 -3.52 6.42 4.53
N ASN A 213 -4.82 6.13 4.61
CA ASN A 213 -5.38 4.79 4.41
C ASN A 213 -5.45 4.41 2.92
N GLU A 214 -6.01 5.27 2.07
CA GLU A 214 -6.46 4.89 0.72
C GLU A 214 -5.45 5.16 -0.39
N ALA A 215 -4.53 6.15 -0.22
CA ALA A 215 -3.57 6.52 -1.26
C ALA A 215 -2.72 5.33 -1.69
N ARG A 216 -2.66 5.06 -3.02
CA ARG A 216 -2.13 3.80 -3.54
C ARG A 216 -1.35 3.93 -4.85
N SER A 217 -1.05 5.13 -5.29
CA SER A 217 -0.25 5.36 -6.50
C SER A 217 1.23 5.54 -6.16
N THR A 218 2.10 5.45 -7.13
CA THR A 218 3.55 5.60 -6.97
C THR A 218 3.95 7.01 -6.56
N ASP A 219 3.13 7.98 -6.90
CA ASP A 219 3.27 9.41 -6.61
C ASP A 219 2.42 9.86 -5.40
N SER A 220 1.71 8.94 -4.74
CA SER A 220 0.92 9.18 -3.54
C SER A 220 0.83 7.91 -2.70
N THR A 221 1.82 7.71 -1.82
CA THR A 221 2.10 6.45 -1.13
C THR A 221 1.54 6.42 0.29
N GLY A 222 0.22 6.22 0.41
CA GLY A 222 -0.43 5.86 1.67
C GLY A 222 -0.25 4.38 2.03
N GLN A 223 -0.89 3.92 3.10
CA GLN A 223 -0.78 2.54 3.57
C GLN A 223 -1.20 1.53 2.48
N ASN A 224 -2.28 1.81 1.73
CA ASN A 224 -2.76 0.91 0.67
C ASN A 224 -1.74 0.69 -0.46
N TYR A 225 -0.84 1.65 -0.72
CA TYR A 225 0.28 1.46 -1.64
C TYR A 225 1.21 0.34 -1.16
N TYR A 226 1.67 0.41 0.10
CA TYR A 226 2.58 -0.58 0.69
C TYR A 226 1.92 -1.94 0.87
N GLU A 227 0.66 -1.98 1.27
CA GLU A 227 -0.12 -3.22 1.26
C GLU A 227 -0.24 -3.81 -0.14
N GLY A 228 -0.35 -2.97 -1.17
CA GLY A 228 -0.34 -3.37 -2.59
C GLY A 228 0.92 -4.12 -2.99
N LEU A 229 2.08 -3.70 -2.48
CA LEU A 229 3.35 -4.40 -2.70
C LEU A 229 3.34 -5.79 -2.04
N VAL A 230 2.83 -5.87 -0.81
CA VAL A 230 2.69 -7.15 -0.10
C VAL A 230 1.70 -8.06 -0.83
N ARG A 231 0.50 -7.56 -1.20
CA ARG A 231 -0.51 -8.34 -1.97
C ARG A 231 0.11 -8.95 -3.24
N LYS A 232 0.83 -8.15 -4.02
CA LYS A 232 1.52 -8.63 -5.23
C LYS A 232 2.56 -9.73 -4.94
N ALA A 233 3.30 -9.60 -3.84
CA ALA A 233 4.27 -10.62 -3.43
C ALA A 233 3.58 -11.94 -3.04
N LEU A 234 2.51 -11.87 -2.25
CA LEU A 234 1.72 -13.05 -1.85
C LEU A 234 1.08 -13.75 -3.05
N ASP A 235 0.54 -12.98 -4.02
CA ASP A 235 -0.07 -13.52 -5.24
C ASP A 235 0.96 -14.26 -6.13
N ARG A 236 2.25 -13.86 -6.03
CA ARG A 236 3.40 -14.54 -6.67
C ARG A 236 3.94 -15.72 -5.84
N GLY A 237 3.25 -16.14 -4.78
CA GLY A 237 3.62 -17.26 -3.93
C GLY A 237 4.72 -16.97 -2.91
N LYS A 238 5.06 -15.68 -2.68
CA LYS A 238 6.05 -15.31 -1.67
C LYS A 238 5.49 -15.47 -0.25
N GLN A 239 6.38 -15.71 0.71
CA GLN A 239 6.10 -15.62 2.13
C GLN A 239 6.66 -14.31 2.67
N VAL A 240 5.85 -13.55 3.43
CA VAL A 240 6.19 -12.19 3.85
C VAL A 240 5.95 -12.01 5.35
N ARG A 241 6.99 -11.58 6.09
CA ARG A 241 6.82 -10.95 7.40
C ARG A 241 6.29 -9.54 7.16
N TYR A 242 5.21 -9.19 7.86
CA TYR A 242 4.57 -7.89 7.75
C TYR A 242 4.21 -7.38 9.13
N ARG A 243 4.55 -6.13 9.42
CA ARG A 243 4.23 -5.46 10.68
C ARG A 243 3.80 -4.04 10.41
N VAL A 244 2.74 -3.64 11.09
CA VAL A 244 2.31 -2.24 11.19
C VAL A 244 2.29 -1.88 12.66
N THR A 245 2.91 -0.75 13.00
CA THR A 245 2.89 -0.18 14.35
C THR A 245 2.39 1.24 14.26
N ASP A 246 1.25 1.53 14.85
CA ASP A 246 0.77 2.89 14.98
C ASP A 246 1.60 3.64 16.00
N ILE A 247 2.12 4.78 15.57
CA ILE A 247 3.00 5.63 16.38
C ILE A 247 2.19 6.77 16.98
N TYR A 248 2.01 6.72 18.28
CA TYR A 248 1.31 7.77 19.02
C TYR A 248 2.30 8.75 19.66
N ASP A 249 1.96 10.03 19.63
CA ASP A 249 2.69 11.04 20.40
C ASP A 249 2.06 11.18 21.79
N GLY A 250 2.68 10.52 22.77
CA GLY A 250 2.19 10.48 24.14
C GLY A 250 0.75 9.93 24.23
N ASN A 251 -0.12 10.71 24.88
CA ASN A 251 -1.50 10.32 25.18
C ASN A 251 -2.51 10.68 24.04
N ASN A 252 -2.03 11.06 22.88
CA ASN A 252 -2.90 11.38 21.75
C ASN A 252 -3.84 10.21 21.40
N LEU A 253 -5.11 10.49 21.11
CA LEU A 253 -6.10 9.47 20.73
C LEU A 253 -5.93 9.00 19.29
N VAL A 254 -5.37 9.85 18.43
CA VAL A 254 -5.12 9.57 16.99
C VAL A 254 -3.62 9.36 16.80
N PRO A 255 -3.19 8.30 16.10
CA PRO A 255 -1.78 8.08 15.84
C PRO A 255 -1.21 9.16 14.93
N SER A 256 0.05 9.54 15.14
CA SER A 256 0.81 10.41 14.25
C SER A 256 1.03 9.80 12.87
N GLY A 257 0.99 8.47 12.77
CA GLY A 257 1.11 7.71 11.55
C GLY A 257 1.38 6.23 11.80
N ALA A 258 1.44 5.47 10.71
CA ALA A 258 1.69 4.04 10.71
C ALA A 258 3.14 3.74 10.28
N HIS A 259 3.91 3.08 11.14
CA HIS A 259 5.22 2.51 10.82
C HIS A 259 5.03 1.12 10.23
N ILE A 260 5.39 0.94 8.98
CA ILE A 260 5.08 -0.26 8.19
C ILE A 260 6.39 -0.93 7.75
N GLU A 261 6.55 -2.18 8.13
CA GLU A 261 7.68 -3.00 7.76
C GLU A 261 7.23 -4.26 7.01
N ALA A 262 7.93 -4.60 5.95
CA ALA A 262 7.76 -5.87 5.25
C ALA A 262 9.10 -6.47 4.86
N LYS A 263 9.18 -7.80 4.89
CA LYS A 263 10.33 -8.55 4.40
C LYS A 263 9.88 -9.93 3.92
N SER A 264 10.16 -10.26 2.66
CA SER A 264 9.90 -11.61 2.15
C SER A 264 11.01 -12.59 2.54
N LYS A 265 10.65 -13.87 2.63
CA LYS A 265 11.59 -14.95 2.97
C LYS A 265 12.77 -15.04 2.01
N ASP A 266 12.53 -14.80 0.73
CA ASP A 266 13.52 -14.85 -0.35
C ASP A 266 14.26 -13.51 -0.56
N GLY A 267 13.93 -12.47 0.22
CA GLY A 267 14.55 -11.15 0.12
C GLY A 267 14.10 -10.29 -1.06
N SER A 268 13.19 -10.77 -1.92
CA SER A 268 12.74 -10.04 -3.12
C SER A 268 11.82 -8.85 -2.82
N LEU A 269 11.22 -8.80 -1.62
CA LEU A 269 10.48 -7.67 -1.09
C LEU A 269 11.07 -7.25 0.24
N GLN A 270 11.42 -5.98 0.39
CA GLN A 270 11.73 -5.37 1.68
C GLN A 270 11.38 -3.89 1.63
N PHE A 271 10.73 -3.40 2.67
CA PHE A 271 10.59 -1.98 2.95
C PHE A 271 10.41 -1.71 4.45
N ASN A 272 10.73 -0.47 4.83
CA ASN A 272 10.57 0.05 6.17
C ASN A 272 10.23 1.53 6.06
N VAL A 273 8.97 1.88 6.30
CA VAL A 273 8.43 3.22 6.02
C VAL A 273 7.50 3.70 7.13
N PHE A 274 7.38 5.01 7.27
CA PHE A 274 6.38 5.67 8.10
C PHE A 274 5.44 6.46 7.20
N VAL A 275 4.16 6.12 7.22
CA VAL A 275 3.08 6.84 6.55
C VAL A 275 2.47 7.81 7.56
N PRO A 276 2.66 9.13 7.40
CA PRO A 276 2.13 10.12 8.32
C PRO A 276 0.60 10.18 8.23
N ASN A 277 -0.07 10.30 9.36
CA ASN A 277 -1.52 10.36 9.43
C ASN A 277 -2.04 11.79 9.21
N VAL A 278 -1.87 12.29 8.00
CA VAL A 278 -2.22 13.66 7.57
C VAL A 278 -3.09 13.63 6.32
N GLN A 279 -3.72 14.75 6.00
CA GLN A 279 -4.51 14.93 4.76
C GLN A 279 -4.53 16.41 4.38
N ASN A 280 -4.48 16.73 3.10
CA ASN A 280 -4.28 18.11 2.64
C ASN A 280 -5.41 19.07 3.06
N ASN A 281 -6.64 18.64 2.95
CA ASN A 281 -7.82 19.46 3.15
C ASN A 281 -8.37 19.48 4.58
N ILE A 282 -7.56 19.01 5.56
CA ILE A 282 -7.88 19.12 6.99
C ILE A 282 -6.65 19.44 7.83
N THR A 283 -6.90 19.99 9.02
CA THR A 283 -6.03 19.95 10.19
C THR A 283 -6.61 19.03 11.26
N ILE A 284 -5.75 18.40 12.05
CA ILE A 284 -6.15 17.40 13.05
C ILE A 284 -5.65 17.83 14.43
N ASN A 285 -6.52 17.78 15.42
CA ASN A 285 -6.13 17.75 16.82
C ASN A 285 -5.95 16.27 17.22
N TYR A 286 -4.72 15.79 17.25
CA TYR A 286 -4.40 14.39 17.55
C TYR A 286 -4.79 13.96 18.96
N ALA A 287 -4.82 14.88 19.93
CA ALA A 287 -5.23 14.58 21.29
C ALA A 287 -6.71 14.21 21.40
N THR A 288 -7.57 14.77 20.53
CA THR A 288 -9.02 14.57 20.59
C THR A 288 -9.59 13.83 19.39
N GLY A 289 -8.92 13.89 18.25
CA GLY A 289 -9.42 13.42 16.95
C GLY A 289 -10.29 14.44 16.21
N LYS A 290 -10.46 15.67 16.72
CA LYS A 290 -11.21 16.71 16.03
C LYS A 290 -10.48 17.13 14.76
N ALA A 291 -11.14 16.96 13.59
CA ALA A 291 -10.70 17.49 12.32
C ALA A 291 -11.38 18.83 12.01
N THR A 292 -10.65 19.73 11.34
CA THR A 292 -11.17 21.00 10.82
C THR A 292 -10.79 21.10 9.35
N ALA A 293 -11.76 21.44 8.48
CA ALA A 293 -11.50 21.63 7.06
C ALA A 293 -10.53 22.80 6.84
N THR A 294 -9.59 22.64 5.91
CA THR A 294 -8.76 23.72 5.38
C THR A 294 -9.18 24.02 3.95
N ASN A 295 -9.40 25.27 3.64
CA ASN A 295 -9.79 25.75 2.32
C ASN A 295 -8.63 25.69 1.33
#